data_48ad6d37d79edb14d75a4935c612ccb5
#
_entry.id   48ad6d37d79edb14d75a4935c612ccb5
#
_cell.length_a   1.000
_cell.length_b   1.000
_cell.length_c   1.000
_cell.angle_alpha   90.00
_cell.angle_beta   90.00
_cell.angle_gamma   90.00
#
_symmetry.space_group_name_H-M   'P 1'
#
loop_
_entity.id
_entity.type
_entity.pdbx_description
1 polymer ?
#
loop_
_entity_poly.entity_id
_entity_poly.type
_entity_poly.pdbx_seq_one_letter_code
_entity_poly.pdbx_strand_id
1 'polypeptide(L)'
;ERMRRIEGGDLPVIGVNCNTSTAESPLGGNESIMKVDPEVAAETIADVQAWREARNASEVDAALAELERVARSDENIMASTIALAEVGGTTGEWAGVLRETFGEYRAPTGVGTAAGAGPGNDGLAAVARRVQALPGGPVRLLVGKPGLDGHSNGAEQIAVAARDAGMEVIYAGIRLTPAQIAAAARDEDVEVVGLSILSGSHLELVPEVVRLLAEDGVDVPVIVGGIIPPDDEARLLSQGITAVYTPKNFELATIMGDIANLAIARR
;
A
#
# COMPACT_ATOMS: atom_id res chain seq x y z
N GLU A 1 11.75 22.40 -4.74
CA GLU A 1 11.58 23.62 -5.57
C GLU A 1 10.13 23.78 -6.05
N ARG A 2 9.50 22.77 -6.66
CA ARG A 2 8.12 22.84 -7.18
C ARG A 2 7.08 23.20 -6.11
N MET A 3 7.16 22.60 -4.92
CA MET A 3 6.21 22.88 -3.82
C MET A 3 6.31 24.31 -3.32
N ARG A 4 7.54 24.83 -3.12
CA ARG A 4 7.72 26.23 -2.74
C ARG A 4 7.09 27.20 -3.74
N ARG A 5 7.16 26.86 -5.04
CA ARG A 5 6.54 27.66 -6.11
C ARG A 5 5.01 27.56 -6.07
N ILE A 6 4.45 26.39 -5.70
CA ILE A 6 3.01 26.23 -5.50
C ILE A 6 2.56 26.98 -4.24
N GLU A 7 3.26 26.80 -3.12
CA GLU A 7 2.98 27.48 -1.84
C GLU A 7 3.14 29.00 -1.95
N GLY A 8 4.16 29.47 -2.67
CA GLY A 8 4.39 30.87 -2.94
C GLY A 8 3.49 31.52 -3.99
N GLY A 9 2.64 30.72 -4.66
CA GLY A 9 1.76 31.21 -5.73
C GLY A 9 2.42 31.41 -7.09
N ASP A 10 3.72 31.11 -7.23
CA ASP A 10 4.48 31.26 -8.48
C ASP A 10 4.12 30.19 -9.51
N LEU A 11 3.55 29.07 -9.08
CA LEU A 11 3.05 27.99 -9.92
C LEU A 11 1.57 27.78 -9.64
N PRO A 12 0.66 28.24 -10.50
CA PRO A 12 -0.77 28.06 -10.30
C PRO A 12 -1.16 26.59 -10.50
N VAL A 13 -1.84 26.03 -9.51
CA VAL A 13 -2.44 24.68 -9.55
C VAL A 13 -3.91 24.82 -9.21
N ILE A 14 -4.77 24.55 -10.20
CA ILE A 14 -6.23 24.66 -10.07
C ILE A 14 -6.70 23.73 -8.95
N GLY A 15 -7.54 24.25 -8.05
CA GLY A 15 -8.06 23.52 -6.90
C GLY A 15 -7.09 23.41 -5.71
N VAL A 16 -5.86 23.92 -5.82
CA VAL A 16 -4.86 23.91 -4.74
C VAL A 16 -4.52 25.30 -4.27
N ASN A 17 -4.02 26.17 -5.17
CA ASN A 17 -3.67 27.55 -4.83
C ASN A 17 -4.36 28.60 -5.72
N CYS A 18 -5.12 28.17 -6.73
CA CYS A 18 -6.00 29.02 -7.51
C CYS A 18 -7.31 28.29 -7.85
N ASN A 19 -8.39 29.05 -8.08
CA ASN A 19 -9.75 28.53 -8.33
C ASN A 19 -10.15 27.47 -7.30
N THR A 20 -9.92 27.77 -6.03
CA THR A 20 -10.19 26.87 -4.89
C THR A 20 -11.66 26.86 -4.46
N SER A 21 -12.49 27.78 -4.99
CA SER A 21 -13.94 27.76 -4.76
C SER A 21 -14.57 26.62 -5.58
N THR A 22 -14.94 25.54 -4.91
CA THR A 22 -15.77 24.48 -5.48
C THR A 22 -17.22 24.67 -5.05
N ALA A 23 -18.18 24.21 -5.87
CA ALA A 23 -19.53 23.99 -5.39
C ALA A 23 -19.46 23.06 -4.15
N GLU A 24 -20.33 23.30 -3.17
CA GLU A 24 -20.39 22.43 -1.98
C GLU A 24 -20.50 20.97 -2.43
N SER A 25 -19.54 20.16 -1.99
CA SER A 25 -19.58 18.72 -2.26
C SER A 25 -20.86 18.15 -1.64
N PRO A 26 -21.64 17.32 -2.37
CA PRO A 26 -22.75 16.58 -1.77
C PRO A 26 -22.32 15.71 -0.58
N LEU A 27 -21.00 15.44 -0.47
CA LEU A 27 -20.36 14.73 0.65
C LEU A 27 -19.74 15.70 1.66
N GLY A 28 -19.84 17.01 1.48
CA GLY A 28 -19.17 18.06 2.29
C GLY A 28 -19.94 18.53 3.51
N GLY A 29 -21.12 17.99 3.79
CA GLY A 29 -21.83 18.25 5.03
C GLY A 29 -21.03 17.72 6.23
N ASN A 30 -20.98 18.49 7.33
CA ASN A 30 -20.35 18.06 8.60
C ASN A 30 -20.93 16.72 9.12
N GLU A 31 -22.07 16.26 8.59
CA GLU A 31 -22.75 15.02 8.94
C GLU A 31 -22.22 13.80 8.14
N SER A 32 -21.49 14.00 7.06
CA SER A 32 -20.94 12.90 6.23
C SER A 32 -19.63 12.32 6.79
N ILE A 33 -18.98 13.01 7.70
CA ILE A 33 -17.77 12.54 8.38
C ILE A 33 -18.19 12.08 9.77
N MET A 34 -18.09 10.76 10.02
CA MET A 34 -18.34 10.19 11.34
C MET A 34 -17.29 10.74 12.32
N LYS A 35 -17.75 11.55 13.27
CA LYS A 35 -16.92 12.07 14.37
C LYS A 35 -17.11 11.18 15.58
N VAL A 36 -16.02 10.89 16.28
CA VAL A 36 -16.11 10.21 17.57
C VAL A 36 -16.78 11.19 18.55
N ASP A 37 -17.76 10.69 19.29
CA ASP A 37 -18.43 11.46 20.35
C ASP A 37 -17.37 11.89 21.41
N PRO A 38 -17.25 13.19 21.73
CA PRO A 38 -16.31 13.65 22.74
C PRO A 38 -16.50 13.01 24.12
N GLU A 39 -17.74 12.64 24.48
CA GLU A 39 -18.03 11.95 25.75
C GLU A 39 -17.43 10.53 25.75
N VAL A 40 -17.58 9.79 24.66
CA VAL A 40 -16.98 8.44 24.50
C VAL A 40 -15.46 8.52 24.51
N ALA A 41 -14.88 9.55 23.89
CA ALA A 41 -13.44 9.75 23.92
C ALA A 41 -12.95 10.06 25.36
N ALA A 42 -13.65 10.90 26.09
CA ALA A 42 -13.32 11.24 27.48
C ALA A 42 -13.43 10.02 28.41
N GLU A 43 -14.48 9.22 28.28
CA GLU A 43 -14.68 7.97 29.02
C GLU A 43 -13.54 6.98 28.75
N THR A 44 -13.20 6.74 27.50
CA THR A 44 -12.10 5.83 27.12
C THR A 44 -10.75 6.29 27.69
N ILE A 45 -10.49 7.61 27.69
CA ILE A 45 -9.27 8.16 28.30
C ILE A 45 -9.26 7.92 29.81
N ALA A 46 -10.40 8.14 30.49
CA ALA A 46 -10.53 7.92 31.92
C ALA A 46 -10.30 6.46 32.29
N ASP A 47 -10.84 5.52 31.51
CA ASP A 47 -10.65 4.08 31.69
C ASP A 47 -9.18 3.67 31.60
N VAL A 48 -8.45 4.17 30.60
CA VAL A 48 -7.02 3.90 30.45
C VAL A 48 -6.22 4.48 31.63
N GLN A 49 -6.59 5.67 32.12
CA GLN A 49 -5.94 6.27 33.29
C GLN A 49 -6.19 5.44 34.55
N ALA A 50 -7.43 5.06 34.80
CA ALA A 50 -7.78 4.19 35.93
C ALA A 50 -7.06 2.83 35.87
N TRP A 51 -6.95 2.23 34.68
CA TRP A 51 -6.17 1.02 34.46
C TRP A 51 -4.71 1.21 34.86
N ARG A 52 -4.07 2.29 34.43
CA ARG A 52 -2.66 2.58 34.74
C ARG A 52 -2.43 2.82 36.24
N GLU A 53 -3.39 3.42 36.93
CA GLU A 53 -3.32 3.66 38.37
C GLU A 53 -3.49 2.36 39.19
N ALA A 54 -4.31 1.43 38.70
CA ALA A 54 -4.64 0.19 39.42
C ALA A 54 -3.58 -0.92 39.29
N ARG A 55 -2.70 -0.86 38.29
CA ARG A 55 -1.70 -1.90 37.99
C ARG A 55 -0.42 -1.71 38.82
N ASN A 56 0.42 -2.76 38.88
CA ASN A 56 1.74 -2.66 39.52
C ASN A 56 2.74 -1.95 38.58
N ALA A 57 3.02 -0.70 38.84
CA ALA A 57 3.90 0.13 38.01
C ALA A 57 5.32 -0.44 37.91
N SER A 58 5.87 -1.03 39.01
CA SER A 58 7.24 -1.56 38.99
C SER A 58 7.38 -2.81 38.11
N GLU A 59 6.35 -3.64 38.02
CA GLU A 59 6.34 -4.81 37.12
C GLU A 59 6.25 -4.36 35.65
N VAL A 60 5.46 -3.33 35.36
CA VAL A 60 5.37 -2.76 34.01
C VAL A 60 6.68 -2.12 33.61
N ASP A 61 7.32 -1.33 34.48
CA ASP A 61 8.61 -0.70 34.19
C ASP A 61 9.70 -1.75 33.93
N ALA A 62 9.72 -2.85 34.67
CA ALA A 62 10.65 -3.95 34.44
C ALA A 62 10.39 -4.66 33.09
N ALA A 63 9.12 -4.87 32.74
CA ALA A 63 8.74 -5.48 31.47
C ALA A 63 9.06 -4.57 30.27
N LEU A 64 8.88 -3.24 30.40
CA LEU A 64 9.28 -2.26 29.38
C LEU A 64 10.80 -2.25 29.17
N ALA A 65 11.58 -2.28 30.25
CA ALA A 65 13.04 -2.36 30.15
C ALA A 65 13.51 -3.66 29.49
N GLU A 66 12.87 -4.80 29.77
CA GLU A 66 13.17 -6.06 29.11
C GLU A 66 12.77 -6.04 27.62
N LEU A 67 11.63 -5.44 27.28
CA LEU A 67 11.23 -5.24 25.88
C LEU A 67 12.27 -4.39 25.12
N GLU A 68 12.76 -3.31 25.73
CA GLU A 68 13.81 -2.47 25.15
C GLU A 68 15.10 -3.25 24.91
N ARG A 69 15.54 -4.02 25.91
CA ARG A 69 16.73 -4.87 25.81
C ARG A 69 16.63 -5.86 24.64
N VAL A 70 15.49 -6.56 24.56
CA VAL A 70 15.23 -7.56 23.51
C VAL A 70 15.14 -6.87 22.14
N ALA A 71 14.46 -5.72 22.05
CA ALA A 71 14.33 -4.96 20.80
C ALA A 71 15.69 -4.47 20.24
N ARG A 72 16.71 -4.32 21.09
CA ARG A 72 18.08 -3.96 20.68
C ARG A 72 18.96 -5.18 20.36
N SER A 73 18.42 -6.39 20.39
CA SER A 73 19.11 -7.65 20.11
C SER A 73 18.48 -8.35 18.90
N ASP A 74 19.01 -9.52 18.54
CA ASP A 74 18.42 -10.39 17.50
C ASP A 74 17.36 -11.35 18.07
N GLU A 75 16.96 -11.19 19.32
CA GLU A 75 15.94 -12.03 19.97
C GLU A 75 14.53 -11.67 19.46
N ASN A 76 13.62 -12.64 19.50
CA ASN A 76 12.23 -12.41 19.13
C ASN A 76 11.50 -11.61 20.22
N ILE A 77 10.98 -10.44 19.88
CA ILE A 77 10.27 -9.52 20.78
C ILE A 77 8.92 -10.05 21.28
N MET A 78 8.38 -11.14 20.72
CA MET A 78 7.02 -11.60 21.06
C MET A 78 6.89 -12.03 22.51
N ALA A 79 7.88 -12.71 23.08
CA ALA A 79 7.83 -13.17 24.48
C ALA A 79 7.78 -11.97 25.45
N SER A 80 8.64 -10.95 25.25
CA SER A 80 8.67 -9.73 26.08
C SER A 80 7.41 -8.86 25.84
N THR A 81 6.85 -8.85 24.64
CA THR A 81 5.57 -8.18 24.34
C THR A 81 4.41 -8.83 25.12
N ILE A 82 4.33 -10.16 25.14
CA ILE A 82 3.29 -10.88 25.88
C ILE A 82 3.44 -10.64 27.39
N ALA A 83 4.65 -10.74 27.92
CA ALA A 83 4.91 -10.48 29.32
C ALA A 83 4.52 -9.06 29.74
N LEU A 84 4.81 -8.05 28.90
CA LEU A 84 4.38 -6.67 29.14
C LEU A 84 2.85 -6.55 29.15
N ALA A 85 2.15 -7.20 28.24
CA ALA A 85 0.68 -7.19 28.20
C ALA A 85 0.07 -7.85 29.46
N GLU A 86 0.63 -8.96 29.93
CA GLU A 86 0.18 -9.68 31.13
C GLU A 86 0.30 -8.86 32.42
N VAL A 87 1.33 -8.03 32.55
CA VAL A 87 1.47 -7.12 33.69
C VAL A 87 0.71 -5.81 33.53
N GLY A 88 -0.06 -5.65 32.47
CA GLY A 88 -0.93 -4.50 32.24
C GLY A 88 -0.28 -3.34 31.48
N GLY A 89 0.74 -3.59 30.68
CA GLY A 89 1.30 -2.61 29.78
C GLY A 89 0.29 -2.16 28.73
N THR A 90 0.28 -0.86 28.39
CA THR A 90 -0.59 -0.30 27.38
C THR A 90 0.07 -0.32 25.99
N THR A 91 -0.75 -0.32 24.93
CA THR A 91 -0.26 -0.22 23.55
C THR A 91 0.62 1.02 23.33
N GLY A 92 0.29 2.14 23.99
CA GLY A 92 1.08 3.37 23.93
C GLY A 92 2.48 3.21 24.50
N GLU A 93 2.62 2.53 25.62
CA GLU A 93 3.92 2.26 26.28
C GLU A 93 4.76 1.28 25.46
N TRP A 94 4.15 0.19 25.00
CA TRP A 94 4.77 -0.77 24.10
C TRP A 94 5.30 -0.09 22.81
N ALA A 95 4.45 0.67 22.14
CA ALA A 95 4.82 1.38 20.92
C ALA A 95 5.86 2.48 21.17
N GLY A 96 5.86 3.11 22.36
CA GLY A 96 6.85 4.07 22.79
C GLY A 96 8.26 3.48 22.80
N VAL A 97 8.45 2.36 23.47
CA VAL A 97 9.75 1.64 23.52
C VAL A 97 10.23 1.27 22.12
N LEU A 98 9.34 0.78 21.25
CA LEU A 98 9.74 0.41 19.89
C LEU A 98 10.08 1.64 19.02
N ARG A 99 9.38 2.77 19.18
CA ARG A 99 9.73 4.02 18.50
C ARG A 99 11.07 4.59 18.95
N GLU A 100 11.36 4.52 20.24
CA GLU A 100 12.66 4.94 20.77
C GLU A 100 13.80 4.05 20.28
N THR A 101 13.55 2.76 20.09
CA THR A 101 14.56 1.80 19.63
C THR A 101 14.79 1.86 18.13
N PHE A 102 13.71 1.91 17.32
CA PHE A 102 13.75 1.79 15.85
C PHE A 102 13.49 3.12 15.13
N GLY A 103 13.07 4.17 15.82
CA GLY A 103 12.59 5.40 15.22
C GLY A 103 11.14 5.33 14.72
N GLU A 104 10.61 6.47 14.32
CA GLU A 104 9.29 6.56 13.69
C GLU A 104 9.43 6.47 12.17
N TYR A 105 8.72 5.52 11.56
CA TYR A 105 8.50 5.58 10.13
C TYR A 105 7.51 6.69 9.81
N ARG A 106 7.97 7.69 9.09
CA ARG A 106 7.11 8.70 8.47
C ARG A 106 7.08 8.43 6.97
N ALA A 107 5.93 8.05 6.49
CA ALA A 107 5.74 7.91 5.05
C ALA A 107 6.11 9.22 4.35
N PRO A 108 6.87 9.18 3.24
CA PRO A 108 7.13 10.36 2.43
C PRO A 108 5.80 10.99 2.02
N THR A 109 5.59 12.25 2.38
CA THR A 109 4.34 12.99 2.11
C THR A 109 4.19 13.39 0.63
N GLY A 110 4.87 12.72 -0.29
CA GLY A 110 4.86 13.03 -1.73
C GLY A 110 5.59 14.32 -2.12
N VAL A 111 6.07 15.07 -1.15
CA VAL A 111 6.70 16.39 -1.29
C VAL A 111 8.22 16.33 -1.05
N GLY A 112 8.68 15.31 -0.36
CA GLY A 112 10.12 15.03 -0.26
C GLY A 112 10.48 13.87 -1.16
N THR A 113 11.57 13.97 -1.87
CA THR A 113 12.22 12.96 -2.71
C THR A 113 11.37 11.70 -2.97
N ALA A 114 11.06 11.45 -4.24
CA ALA A 114 10.34 10.24 -4.67
C ALA A 114 10.70 9.05 -3.78
N ALA A 115 9.72 8.23 -3.43
CA ALA A 115 9.87 7.04 -2.56
C ALA A 115 10.93 6.03 -3.04
N GLY A 116 11.78 6.43 -3.92
CA GLY A 116 12.87 5.73 -4.56
C GLY A 116 14.27 6.29 -4.33
N ALA A 117 14.45 7.39 -3.60
CA ALA A 117 15.76 8.06 -3.45
C ALA A 117 16.48 7.75 -2.12
N GLY A 118 16.08 6.71 -1.38
CA GLY A 118 16.85 6.22 -0.23
C GLY A 118 18.11 5.45 -0.67
N PRO A 119 19.18 5.40 0.15
CA PRO A 119 20.32 4.53 -0.08
C PRO A 119 19.84 3.07 -0.06
N GLY A 120 19.75 2.43 -1.20
CA GLY A 120 19.24 1.07 -1.41
C GLY A 120 18.43 0.89 -2.68
N ASN A 121 18.20 1.93 -3.48
CA ASN A 121 17.35 1.88 -4.66
C ASN A 121 18.10 1.62 -5.99
N ASP A 122 19.32 1.09 -5.93
CA ASP A 122 20.09 0.70 -7.12
C ASP A 122 19.34 -0.33 -7.98
N GLY A 123 18.54 -1.18 -7.32
CA GLY A 123 17.70 -2.17 -7.99
C GLY A 123 16.62 -1.53 -8.87
N LEU A 124 15.87 -0.57 -8.35
CA LEU A 124 14.80 0.10 -9.12
C LEU A 124 15.39 0.96 -10.24
N ALA A 125 16.50 1.64 -10.00
CA ALA A 125 17.22 2.39 -11.04
C ALA A 125 17.77 1.47 -12.16
N ALA A 126 18.17 0.24 -11.84
CA ALA A 126 18.56 -0.75 -12.83
C ALA A 126 17.37 -1.21 -13.68
N VAL A 127 16.22 -1.44 -13.07
CA VAL A 127 14.98 -1.74 -13.79
C VAL A 127 14.58 -0.58 -14.70
N ALA A 128 14.65 0.66 -14.19
CA ALA A 128 14.32 1.85 -14.99
C ALA A 128 15.19 1.99 -16.24
N ARG A 129 16.50 1.76 -16.12
CA ARG A 129 17.41 1.75 -17.30
C ARG A 129 17.01 0.67 -18.31
N ARG A 130 16.61 -0.53 -17.83
CA ARG A 130 16.16 -1.61 -18.71
C ARG A 130 14.87 -1.25 -19.45
N VAL A 131 13.87 -0.74 -18.72
CA VAL A 131 12.58 -0.34 -19.30
C VAL A 131 12.77 0.77 -20.33
N GLN A 132 13.62 1.78 -20.06
CA GLN A 132 13.93 2.86 -20.98
C GLN A 132 14.64 2.39 -22.27
N ALA A 133 15.39 1.30 -22.19
CA ALA A 133 16.11 0.73 -23.33
C ALA A 133 15.23 -0.21 -24.18
N LEU A 134 13.98 -0.48 -23.80
CA LEU A 134 13.11 -1.38 -24.54
C LEU A 134 12.67 -0.79 -25.88
N PRO A 135 12.73 -1.54 -26.97
CA PRO A 135 12.11 -1.14 -28.22
C PRO A 135 10.58 -1.11 -28.06
N GLY A 136 9.92 -0.13 -28.60
CA GLY A 136 8.45 -0.01 -28.57
C GLY A 136 7.92 0.93 -27.47
N GLY A 137 8.79 1.58 -26.71
CA GLY A 137 8.38 2.54 -25.68
C GLY A 137 8.27 1.96 -24.27
N PRO A 138 7.74 2.71 -23.28
CA PRO A 138 7.58 2.27 -21.92
C PRO A 138 6.60 1.10 -21.81
N VAL A 139 6.81 0.23 -20.83
CA VAL A 139 5.86 -0.84 -20.48
C VAL A 139 4.58 -0.24 -19.96
N ARG A 140 3.43 -0.60 -20.51
CA ARG A 140 2.11 -0.15 -20.08
C ARG A 140 1.51 -1.12 -19.07
N LEU A 141 1.40 -0.68 -17.81
CA LEU A 141 0.88 -1.45 -16.69
C LEU A 141 -0.45 -0.89 -16.22
N LEU A 142 -1.51 -1.70 -16.26
CA LEU A 142 -2.76 -1.38 -15.55
C LEU A 142 -2.66 -1.85 -14.10
N VAL A 143 -2.98 -0.97 -13.16
CA VAL A 143 -3.15 -1.33 -11.75
C VAL A 143 -4.60 -1.10 -11.36
N GLY A 144 -5.31 -2.16 -11.00
CA GLY A 144 -6.72 -2.14 -10.66
C GLY A 144 -7.03 -2.86 -9.33
N LYS A 145 -8.11 -2.42 -8.69
CA LYS A 145 -8.65 -3.04 -7.47
C LYS A 145 -10.09 -3.50 -7.71
N PRO A 146 -10.30 -4.79 -8.02
CA PRO A 146 -11.65 -5.32 -8.19
C PRO A 146 -12.36 -5.45 -6.84
N GLY A 147 -13.67 -5.27 -6.85
CA GLY A 147 -14.55 -5.44 -5.70
C GLY A 147 -14.69 -4.18 -4.84
N LEU A 148 -15.22 -4.35 -3.64
CA LEU A 148 -15.60 -3.23 -2.75
C LEU A 148 -14.49 -2.78 -1.79
N ASP A 149 -13.32 -3.40 -1.86
CA ASP A 149 -12.19 -3.09 -1.00
C ASP A 149 -11.67 -1.65 -1.22
N GLY A 150 -11.65 -0.88 -0.14
CA GLY A 150 -11.21 0.52 -0.14
C GLY A 150 -9.73 0.73 0.20
N HIS A 151 -8.94 -0.32 0.48
CA HIS A 151 -7.53 -0.19 0.85
C HIS A 151 -6.66 0.09 -0.37
N SER A 152 -6.31 1.34 -0.61
CA SER A 152 -5.56 1.77 -1.81
C SER A 152 -4.03 1.67 -1.68
N ASN A 153 -3.49 1.73 -0.46
CA ASN A 153 -2.05 1.90 -0.20
C ASN A 153 -1.15 0.92 -0.97
N GLY A 154 -1.49 -0.38 -1.00
CA GLY A 154 -0.68 -1.39 -1.71
C GLY A 154 -0.67 -1.17 -3.22
N ALA A 155 -1.82 -0.86 -3.81
CA ALA A 155 -1.95 -0.57 -5.24
C ALA A 155 -1.20 0.72 -5.61
N GLU A 156 -1.33 1.76 -4.78
CA GLU A 156 -0.64 3.04 -4.98
C GLU A 156 0.88 2.90 -4.90
N GLN A 157 1.40 2.11 -3.95
CA GLN A 157 2.83 1.83 -3.85
C GLN A 157 3.37 1.14 -5.11
N ILE A 158 2.66 0.15 -5.63
CA ILE A 158 3.01 -0.52 -6.90
C ILE A 158 2.95 0.46 -8.07
N ALA A 159 1.90 1.27 -8.16
CA ALA A 159 1.76 2.28 -9.22
C ALA A 159 2.90 3.31 -9.20
N VAL A 160 3.28 3.79 -8.01
CA VAL A 160 4.41 4.72 -7.84
C VAL A 160 5.74 4.06 -8.20
N ALA A 161 5.99 2.84 -7.72
CA ALA A 161 7.23 2.11 -8.01
C ALA A 161 7.38 1.80 -9.52
N ALA A 162 6.29 1.42 -10.18
CA ALA A 162 6.28 1.16 -11.62
C ALA A 162 6.55 2.44 -12.43
N ARG A 163 5.94 3.57 -12.06
CA ARG A 163 6.24 4.86 -12.67
C ARG A 163 7.70 5.26 -12.47
N ASP A 164 8.24 5.06 -11.25
CA ASP A 164 9.64 5.38 -10.93
C ASP A 164 10.61 4.42 -11.64
N ALA A 165 10.15 3.21 -12.00
CA ALA A 165 10.84 2.28 -12.89
C ALA A 165 10.68 2.62 -14.38
N GLY A 166 10.07 3.75 -14.73
CA GLY A 166 9.93 4.25 -16.12
C GLY A 166 8.79 3.60 -16.91
N MET A 167 7.87 2.91 -16.24
CA MET A 167 6.68 2.33 -16.90
C MET A 167 5.57 3.39 -17.05
N GLU A 168 4.73 3.23 -18.06
CA GLU A 168 3.47 3.96 -18.19
C GLU A 168 2.41 3.25 -17.37
N VAL A 169 1.92 3.92 -16.31
CA VAL A 169 1.01 3.31 -15.35
C VAL A 169 -0.39 3.87 -15.51
N ILE A 170 -1.32 2.98 -15.81
CA ILE A 170 -2.76 3.26 -15.80
C ILE A 170 -3.30 2.83 -14.44
N TYR A 171 -3.52 3.80 -13.54
CA TYR A 171 -4.13 3.53 -12.26
C TYR A 171 -5.64 3.77 -12.34
N ALA A 172 -6.38 2.68 -12.49
CA ALA A 172 -7.84 2.74 -12.68
C ALA A 172 -8.62 3.08 -11.40
N GLY A 173 -7.95 3.12 -10.23
CA GLY A 173 -8.56 3.44 -8.95
C GLY A 173 -9.00 2.20 -8.14
N ILE A 174 -9.94 2.42 -7.23
CA ILE A 174 -10.46 1.40 -6.31
C ILE A 174 -11.93 1.11 -6.58
N ARG A 175 -12.43 -0.02 -6.05
CA ARG A 175 -13.85 -0.43 -6.13
C ARG A 175 -14.34 -0.63 -7.57
N LEU A 176 -13.50 -1.18 -8.40
CA LEU A 176 -13.83 -1.45 -9.79
C LEU A 176 -14.56 -2.80 -9.93
N THR A 177 -15.43 -2.87 -10.90
CA THR A 177 -15.96 -4.17 -11.34
C THR A 177 -14.91 -4.88 -12.22
N PRO A 178 -14.92 -6.22 -12.29
CA PRO A 178 -14.07 -6.97 -13.24
C PRO A 178 -14.22 -6.47 -14.69
N ALA A 179 -15.44 -6.13 -15.10
CA ALA A 179 -15.72 -5.60 -16.44
C ALA A 179 -15.07 -4.23 -16.68
N GLN A 180 -15.03 -3.34 -15.68
CA GLN A 180 -14.33 -2.05 -15.80
C GLN A 180 -12.82 -2.22 -15.95
N ILE A 181 -12.24 -3.22 -15.27
CA ILE A 181 -10.81 -3.53 -15.40
C ILE A 181 -10.50 -4.09 -16.77
N ALA A 182 -11.30 -5.04 -17.28
CA ALA A 182 -11.12 -5.61 -18.61
C ALA A 182 -11.26 -4.54 -19.70
N ALA A 183 -12.29 -3.68 -19.61
CA ALA A 183 -12.46 -2.57 -20.55
C ALA A 183 -11.28 -1.59 -20.52
N ALA A 184 -10.79 -1.22 -19.33
CA ALA A 184 -9.61 -0.34 -19.20
C ALA A 184 -8.36 -1.00 -19.80
N ALA A 185 -8.16 -2.29 -19.59
CA ALA A 185 -7.03 -3.02 -20.15
C ALA A 185 -7.04 -3.04 -21.68
N ARG A 186 -8.21 -3.24 -22.28
CA ARG A 186 -8.41 -3.20 -23.73
C ARG A 186 -8.23 -1.78 -24.29
N ASP A 187 -8.91 -0.81 -23.69
CA ASP A 187 -8.97 0.57 -24.23
C ASP A 187 -7.62 1.29 -24.12
N GLU A 188 -6.81 0.92 -23.11
CA GLU A 188 -5.48 1.47 -22.88
C GLU A 188 -4.36 0.60 -23.50
N ASP A 189 -4.68 -0.50 -24.18
CA ASP A 189 -3.72 -1.41 -24.84
C ASP A 189 -2.54 -1.76 -23.92
N VAL A 190 -2.85 -2.26 -22.73
CA VAL A 190 -1.85 -2.54 -21.70
C VAL A 190 -1.09 -3.83 -21.97
N GLU A 191 0.13 -3.93 -21.46
CA GLU A 191 0.98 -5.13 -21.63
C GLU A 191 0.94 -6.06 -20.43
N VAL A 192 0.56 -5.52 -19.24
CA VAL A 192 0.43 -6.29 -18.00
C VAL A 192 -0.75 -5.73 -17.20
N VAL A 193 -1.53 -6.61 -16.58
CA VAL A 193 -2.59 -6.25 -15.63
C VAL A 193 -2.17 -6.66 -14.23
N GLY A 194 -2.09 -5.70 -13.31
CA GLY A 194 -1.83 -5.90 -11.89
C GLY A 194 -3.11 -5.70 -11.07
N LEU A 195 -3.51 -6.71 -10.32
CA LEU A 195 -4.68 -6.67 -9.45
C LEU A 195 -4.26 -6.62 -7.99
N SER A 196 -4.81 -5.69 -7.22
CA SER A 196 -4.56 -5.59 -5.77
C SER A 196 -5.81 -5.94 -4.97
N ILE A 197 -5.75 -6.99 -4.16
CA ILE A 197 -6.90 -7.49 -3.39
C ILE A 197 -6.49 -7.81 -1.95
N LEU A 198 -7.17 -7.16 -0.99
CA LEU A 198 -7.00 -7.44 0.45
C LEU A 198 -8.21 -8.16 1.07
N SER A 199 -9.35 -8.17 0.39
CA SER A 199 -10.68 -8.53 0.94
C SER A 199 -11.00 -10.03 0.94
N GLY A 200 -10.09 -10.93 0.68
CA GLY A 200 -10.38 -12.37 0.62
C GLY A 200 -11.24 -12.82 -0.58
N SER A 201 -11.72 -11.90 -1.42
CA SER A 201 -12.55 -12.21 -2.61
C SER A 201 -11.73 -12.52 -3.87
N HIS A 202 -10.45 -12.84 -3.71
CA HIS A 202 -9.52 -13.07 -4.82
C HIS A 202 -9.92 -14.28 -5.66
N LEU A 203 -10.47 -15.35 -5.07
CA LEU A 203 -10.86 -16.55 -5.79
C LEU A 203 -12.08 -16.37 -6.70
N GLU A 204 -12.91 -15.36 -6.45
CA GLU A 204 -14.07 -15.01 -7.28
C GLU A 204 -13.73 -13.92 -8.30
N LEU A 205 -13.10 -12.85 -7.84
CA LEU A 205 -12.92 -11.66 -8.68
C LEU A 205 -11.78 -11.76 -9.67
N VAL A 206 -10.70 -12.45 -9.33
CA VAL A 206 -9.53 -12.56 -10.21
C VAL A 206 -9.81 -13.42 -11.42
N PRO A 207 -10.38 -14.64 -11.27
CA PRO A 207 -10.77 -15.46 -12.43
C PRO A 207 -11.79 -14.78 -13.34
N GLU A 208 -12.68 -13.96 -12.75
CA GLU A 208 -13.67 -13.22 -13.53
C GLU A 208 -13.00 -12.13 -14.38
N VAL A 209 -11.98 -11.44 -13.87
CA VAL A 209 -11.19 -10.48 -14.67
C VAL A 209 -10.50 -11.22 -15.82
N VAL A 210 -9.85 -12.35 -15.56
CA VAL A 210 -9.16 -13.16 -16.60
C VAL A 210 -10.14 -13.62 -17.67
N ARG A 211 -11.32 -14.11 -17.26
CA ARG A 211 -12.37 -14.54 -18.20
C ARG A 211 -12.80 -13.40 -19.12
N LEU A 212 -13.06 -12.21 -18.56
CA LEU A 212 -13.49 -11.04 -19.33
C LEU A 212 -12.40 -10.50 -20.25
N LEU A 213 -11.14 -10.50 -19.82
CA LEU A 213 -10.00 -10.16 -20.69
C LEU A 213 -9.95 -11.11 -21.90
N ALA A 214 -10.11 -12.41 -21.68
CA ALA A 214 -10.12 -13.40 -22.77
C ALA A 214 -11.33 -13.20 -23.73
N GLU A 215 -12.50 -12.87 -23.21
CA GLU A 215 -13.69 -12.55 -24.04
C GLU A 215 -13.50 -11.30 -24.89
N ASP A 216 -12.79 -10.30 -24.35
CA ASP A 216 -12.45 -9.07 -25.07
C ASP A 216 -11.24 -9.25 -26.03
N GLY A 217 -10.67 -10.45 -26.09
CA GLY A 217 -9.49 -10.76 -26.92
C GLY A 217 -8.19 -10.13 -26.41
N VAL A 218 -8.15 -9.76 -25.13
CA VAL A 218 -6.98 -9.16 -24.45
C VAL A 218 -6.14 -10.28 -23.83
N ASP A 219 -5.10 -10.70 -24.52
CA ASP A 219 -4.16 -11.72 -24.05
C ASP A 219 -2.94 -11.06 -23.40
N VAL A 220 -3.01 -10.79 -22.10
CA VAL A 220 -1.96 -10.12 -21.32
C VAL A 220 -1.70 -10.90 -20.03
N PRO A 221 -0.47 -10.93 -19.52
CA PRO A 221 -0.18 -11.50 -18.21
C PRO A 221 -0.93 -10.73 -17.11
N VAL A 222 -1.59 -11.50 -16.24
CA VAL A 222 -2.29 -10.98 -15.06
C VAL A 222 -1.50 -11.38 -13.82
N ILE A 223 -1.13 -10.39 -13.02
CA ILE A 223 -0.46 -10.58 -11.74
C ILE A 223 -1.38 -10.12 -10.60
N VAL A 224 -1.24 -10.73 -9.44
CA VAL A 224 -2.09 -10.42 -8.28
C VAL A 224 -1.23 -10.11 -7.08
N GLY A 225 -1.53 -9.02 -6.39
CA GLY A 225 -0.92 -8.65 -5.12
C GLY A 225 -1.96 -8.56 -4.00
N GLY A 226 -1.61 -9.03 -2.80
CA GLY A 226 -2.51 -8.94 -1.65
C GLY A 226 -2.19 -9.89 -0.51
N ILE A 227 -3.12 -9.99 0.44
CA ILE A 227 -3.04 -11.00 1.50
C ILE A 227 -3.69 -12.28 1.00
N ILE A 228 -2.89 -13.13 0.35
CA ILE A 228 -3.37 -14.35 -0.30
C ILE A 228 -2.78 -15.55 0.45
N PRO A 229 -3.63 -16.48 0.96
CA PRO A 229 -3.18 -17.71 1.56
C PRO A 229 -2.38 -18.59 0.57
N PRO A 230 -1.38 -19.38 1.03
CA PRO A 230 -0.58 -20.23 0.15
C PRO A 230 -1.40 -21.23 -0.68
N ASP A 231 -2.47 -21.79 -0.12
CA ASP A 231 -3.35 -22.72 -0.84
C ASP A 231 -4.13 -22.03 -1.96
N ASP A 232 -4.49 -20.77 -1.78
CA ASP A 232 -5.20 -19.98 -2.78
C ASP A 232 -4.24 -19.47 -3.87
N GLU A 233 -2.97 -19.22 -3.55
CA GLU A 233 -1.93 -18.89 -4.53
C GLU A 233 -1.82 -20.01 -5.59
N ALA A 234 -1.71 -21.27 -5.14
CA ALA A 234 -1.64 -22.40 -6.05
C ALA A 234 -2.89 -22.51 -6.96
N ARG A 235 -4.07 -22.18 -6.43
CA ARG A 235 -5.34 -22.17 -7.17
C ARG A 235 -5.35 -21.07 -8.23
N LEU A 236 -4.96 -19.84 -7.86
CA LEU A 236 -4.90 -18.71 -8.78
C LEU A 236 -3.94 -18.99 -9.94
N LEU A 237 -2.75 -19.51 -9.67
CA LEU A 237 -1.79 -19.89 -10.71
C LEU A 237 -2.37 -20.94 -11.67
N SER A 238 -3.12 -21.92 -11.15
CA SER A 238 -3.80 -22.92 -11.99
C SER A 238 -4.93 -22.35 -12.85
N GLN A 239 -5.43 -21.16 -12.54
CA GLN A 239 -6.50 -20.45 -13.25
C GLN A 239 -5.97 -19.40 -14.25
N GLY A 240 -4.68 -19.43 -14.58
CA GLY A 240 -4.09 -18.57 -15.60
C GLY A 240 -3.47 -17.26 -15.06
N ILE A 241 -3.36 -17.12 -13.73
CA ILE A 241 -2.62 -16.00 -13.15
C ILE A 241 -1.12 -16.26 -13.33
N THR A 242 -0.40 -15.25 -13.78
CA THR A 242 1.02 -15.37 -14.11
C THR A 242 1.91 -15.32 -12.88
N ALA A 243 1.58 -14.47 -11.89
CA ALA A 243 2.32 -14.39 -10.65
C ALA A 243 1.44 -13.85 -9.51
N VAL A 244 1.75 -14.28 -8.28
CA VAL A 244 1.11 -13.83 -7.05
C VAL A 244 2.16 -13.23 -6.12
N TYR A 245 1.89 -12.02 -5.61
CA TYR A 245 2.75 -11.31 -4.68
C TYR A 245 2.02 -11.11 -3.35
N THR A 246 2.67 -11.54 -2.27
CA THR A 246 2.16 -11.42 -0.91
C THR A 246 3.06 -10.49 -0.09
N PRO A 247 2.72 -10.12 1.15
CA PRO A 247 3.61 -9.34 2.02
C PRO A 247 5.00 -9.95 2.25
N LYS A 248 5.22 -11.21 1.90
CA LYS A 248 6.55 -11.84 1.89
C LYS A 248 7.44 -11.35 0.74
N ASN A 249 6.82 -10.86 -0.33
CA ASN A 249 7.49 -10.32 -1.51
C ASN A 249 7.52 -8.78 -1.41
N PHE A 250 8.35 -8.25 -0.54
CA PHE A 250 8.36 -6.81 -0.22
C PHE A 250 9.35 -5.98 -1.04
N GLU A 251 10.23 -6.64 -1.82
CA GLU A 251 11.22 -5.94 -2.65
C GLU A 251 10.59 -5.42 -3.94
N LEU A 252 10.22 -4.14 -3.95
CA LEU A 252 9.60 -3.50 -5.11
C LEU A 252 10.45 -3.60 -6.38
N ALA A 253 11.78 -3.54 -6.28
CA ALA A 253 12.67 -3.68 -7.43
C ALA A 253 12.54 -5.06 -8.11
N THR A 254 12.37 -6.11 -7.33
CA THR A 254 12.14 -7.47 -7.84
C THR A 254 10.79 -7.54 -8.55
N ILE A 255 9.72 -7.05 -7.92
CA ILE A 255 8.38 -7.03 -8.54
C ILE A 255 8.39 -6.23 -9.85
N MET A 256 9.01 -5.06 -9.87
CA MET A 256 9.11 -4.23 -11.09
C MET A 256 9.95 -4.92 -12.17
N GLY A 257 11.01 -5.63 -11.76
CA GLY A 257 11.83 -6.46 -12.68
C GLY A 257 11.02 -7.57 -13.33
N ASP A 258 10.19 -8.26 -12.56
CA ASP A 258 9.32 -9.33 -13.05
C ASP A 258 8.26 -8.78 -14.01
N ILE A 259 7.60 -7.67 -13.69
CA ILE A 259 6.65 -6.99 -14.57
C ILE A 259 7.30 -6.61 -15.90
N ALA A 260 8.50 -6.05 -15.87
CA ALA A 260 9.24 -5.73 -17.08
C ALA A 260 9.57 -6.98 -17.91
N ASN A 261 9.94 -8.10 -17.27
CA ASN A 261 10.20 -9.37 -17.96
C ASN A 261 8.95 -9.92 -18.64
N LEU A 262 7.79 -9.85 -17.97
CA LEU A 262 6.51 -10.30 -18.54
C LEU A 262 6.13 -9.50 -19.79
N ALA A 263 6.29 -8.19 -19.76
CA ALA A 263 6.05 -7.34 -20.90
C ALA A 263 7.02 -7.62 -22.06
N ILE A 264 8.31 -7.82 -21.77
CA ILE A 264 9.33 -8.17 -22.78
C ILE A 264 9.00 -9.48 -23.46
N ALA A 265 8.61 -10.50 -22.71
CA ALA A 265 8.30 -11.82 -23.25
C ALA A 265 7.10 -11.80 -24.23
N ARG A 266 6.27 -10.78 -24.18
CA ARG A 266 5.11 -10.60 -25.06
C ARG A 266 5.43 -9.82 -26.35
N ARG A 267 6.43 -8.94 -26.31
CA ARG A 267 6.88 -8.15 -27.46
C ARG A 267 7.66 -9.00 -28.48
#